data_672069b29f96eba48dc173e66e7344a7
#
_entry.id   672069b29f96eba48dc173e66e7344a7
#
_cell.length_a   1.000
_cell.length_b   1.000
_cell.length_c   1.000
_cell.angle_alpha   90.00
_cell.angle_beta   90.00
_cell.angle_gamma   90.00
#
_symmetry.space_group_name_H-M   'P 1'
#
loop_
_entity.id
_entity.type
_entity.pdbx_description
1 polymer ?
#
loop_
_entity_poly.entity_id
_entity_poly.type
_entity_poly.pdbx_seq_one_letter_code
_entity_poly.pdbx_strand_id
1 'polypeptide(L)'
;MKTGGQPTPYSFDAVLHENPDGGAYVIFPWDVRKEFGSGRVRVHACFDGVPYDGSIVNMGLKNEDGSVCYLIGVLKSIRQRLGKADGDMLHVTIEARED
;
A
#
# COMPACT_ATOMS: atom_id res chain seq x y z
N MET A 1 -5.61 11.76 24.68
CA MET A 1 -5.78 11.68 24.11
C MET A 1 -5.97 11.89 23.16
N LYS A 2 -5.66 11.88 22.74
CA LYS A 2 -5.82 12.07 21.83
C LYS A 2 -6.52 11.60 21.25
N THR A 3 -6.68 11.48 21.11
CA THR A 3 -7.32 11.10 20.62
C THR A 3 -7.74 11.09 19.67
N GLY A 4 -8.01 11.19 20.07
CA GLY A 4 -9.01 10.99 19.12
C GLY A 4 -8.48 11.25 17.78
N GLY A 5 -8.91 11.05 16.82
CA GLY A 5 -8.40 11.38 15.52
C GLY A 5 -6.99 10.95 15.21
N GLN A 6 -6.33 10.37 16.18
CA GLN A 6 -4.97 9.90 15.94
C GLN A 6 -5.00 8.71 15.02
N PRO A 7 -4.47 8.83 13.81
CA PRO A 7 -4.49 7.68 12.93
C PRO A 7 -3.57 6.59 13.46
N THR A 8 -4.10 5.39 13.53
CA THR A 8 -3.29 4.23 13.85
C THR A 8 -2.67 3.75 12.55
N PRO A 9 -1.36 3.56 12.49
CA PRO A 9 -0.76 3.01 11.28
C PRO A 9 -1.36 1.65 10.96
N TYR A 10 -1.61 1.40 9.70
CA TYR A 10 -2.06 0.09 9.23
C TYR A 10 -0.84 -0.79 9.08
N SER A 11 -0.93 -2.02 9.54
CA SER A 11 0.18 -2.96 9.47
C SER A 11 -0.35 -4.29 8.95
N PHE A 12 0.28 -4.80 7.91
CA PHE A 12 -0.18 -6.05 7.28
C PHE A 12 0.95 -6.66 6.46
N ASP A 13 0.81 -7.94 6.16
CA ASP A 13 1.71 -8.62 5.23
C ASP A 13 1.02 -8.71 3.87
N ALA A 14 1.78 -8.47 2.82
CA ALA A 14 1.23 -8.48 1.47
C ALA A 14 2.21 -9.13 0.51
N VAL A 15 1.65 -9.77 -0.51
CA VAL A 15 2.45 -10.37 -1.57
C VAL A 15 2.81 -9.27 -2.58
N LEU A 16 4.08 -9.25 -2.97
CA LEU A 16 4.55 -8.34 -4.00
C LEU A 16 4.12 -8.89 -5.37
N HIS A 17 3.48 -8.03 -6.15
CA HIS A 17 3.07 -8.37 -7.52
C HIS A 17 3.86 -7.52 -8.49
N GLU A 18 4.52 -8.16 -9.45
CA GLU A 18 5.24 -7.44 -10.51
C GLU A 18 4.46 -7.53 -11.81
N ASN A 19 4.36 -6.41 -12.51
CA ASN A 19 3.71 -6.36 -13.81
C ASN A 19 4.72 -6.66 -14.92
N PRO A 20 4.25 -7.14 -16.07
CA PRO A 20 5.17 -7.38 -17.19
C PRO A 20 5.93 -6.15 -17.66
N ASP A 21 5.41 -4.95 -17.38
CA ASP A 21 6.05 -3.69 -17.78
C ASP A 21 7.14 -3.23 -16.81
N GLY A 22 7.40 -4.00 -15.75
CA GLY A 22 8.43 -3.67 -14.78
C GLY A 22 7.94 -2.96 -13.54
N GLY A 23 6.66 -2.56 -13.49
CA GLY A 23 6.08 -1.98 -12.29
C GLY A 23 5.72 -3.04 -11.28
N ALA A 24 5.49 -2.64 -10.03
CA ALA A 24 5.10 -3.57 -8.98
C ALA A 24 4.23 -2.89 -7.95
N TYR A 25 3.46 -3.69 -7.22
CA TYR A 25 2.55 -3.16 -6.22
C TYR A 25 2.23 -4.22 -5.17
N VAL A 26 1.68 -3.75 -4.05
CA VAL A 26 1.02 -4.59 -3.06
C VAL A 26 -0.42 -4.13 -2.93
N ILE A 27 -1.30 -5.02 -2.50
CA ILE A 27 -2.72 -4.73 -2.34
C ILE A 27 -2.95 -4.25 -0.91
N PHE A 28 -3.61 -3.07 -0.79
CA PHE A 28 -4.04 -2.56 0.51
C PHE A 28 -5.36 -3.26 0.84
N PRO A 29 -5.42 -4.01 1.96
CA PRO A 29 -6.54 -4.93 2.19
C PRO A 29 -7.83 -4.31 2.74
N TRP A 30 -7.86 -3.00 2.95
CA TRP A 30 -9.04 -2.33 3.47
C TRP A 30 -9.67 -1.44 2.40
N ASP A 31 -10.92 -1.06 2.62
CA ASP A 31 -11.65 -0.14 1.74
C ASP A 31 -11.15 1.28 2.02
N VAL A 32 -10.36 1.83 1.09
CA VAL A 32 -9.72 3.13 1.26
C VAL A 32 -10.76 4.24 1.40
N ARG A 33 -11.83 4.18 0.63
CA ARG A 33 -12.87 5.20 0.70
C ARG A 33 -13.54 5.20 2.06
N LYS A 34 -13.76 4.02 2.62
CA LYS A 34 -14.36 3.89 3.94
C LYS A 34 -13.41 4.33 5.05
N GLU A 35 -12.11 3.97 4.91
CA GLU A 35 -11.11 4.25 5.94
C GLU A 35 -10.67 5.71 5.94
N PHE A 36 -10.57 6.32 4.77
CA PHE A 36 -9.99 7.66 4.63
C PHE A 36 -10.96 8.68 4.03
N GLY A 37 -12.13 8.25 3.59
CA GLY A 37 -13.13 9.14 3.00
C GLY A 37 -12.85 9.54 1.56
N SER A 38 -11.85 8.96 0.93
CA SER A 38 -11.45 9.30 -0.42
C SER A 38 -10.97 8.05 -1.14
N GLY A 39 -11.07 8.04 -2.45
CA GLY A 39 -10.59 6.91 -3.26
C GLY A 39 -9.10 6.95 -3.56
N ARG A 40 -8.41 7.99 -3.11
CA ARG A 40 -6.97 8.12 -3.30
C ARG A 40 -6.41 8.88 -2.10
N VAL A 41 -5.36 8.33 -1.51
CA VAL A 41 -4.80 8.86 -0.26
C VAL A 41 -3.28 8.87 -0.35
N ARG A 42 -2.67 10.00 0.00
CA ARG A 42 -1.22 10.09 0.16
C ARG A 42 -0.83 9.43 1.49
N VAL A 43 0.23 8.65 1.46
CA VAL A 43 0.64 7.88 2.64
C VAL A 43 2.15 7.87 2.80
N HIS A 44 2.57 7.66 4.05
CA HIS A 44 3.91 7.17 4.37
C HIS A 44 3.80 5.66 4.48
N ALA A 45 4.61 4.95 3.73
CA ALA A 45 4.62 3.49 3.78
C ALA A 45 6.01 3.02 4.17
N CYS A 46 6.08 1.86 4.81
CA CYS A 46 7.34 1.16 5.00
C CYS A 46 7.18 -0.25 4.47
N PHE A 47 8.09 -0.67 3.62
CA PHE A 47 8.13 -2.02 3.08
C PHE A 47 9.33 -2.72 3.71
N ASP A 48 9.07 -3.65 4.64
CA ASP A 48 10.13 -4.31 5.43
C ASP A 48 11.09 -3.29 6.04
N GLY A 49 10.53 -2.15 6.50
CA GLY A 49 11.31 -1.11 7.14
C GLY A 49 11.87 -0.04 6.22
N VAL A 50 11.73 -0.20 4.90
CA VAL A 50 12.21 0.82 3.95
C VAL A 50 11.12 1.84 3.70
N PRO A 51 11.33 3.12 4.04
CA PRO A 51 10.29 4.13 3.91
C PRO A 51 10.04 4.55 2.47
N TYR A 52 8.80 4.89 2.19
CA TYR A 52 8.39 5.35 0.88
C TYR A 52 7.15 6.23 1.02
N ASP A 53 7.21 7.43 0.44
CA ASP A 53 6.06 8.32 0.39
C ASP A 53 5.38 8.15 -0.94
N GLY A 54 4.14 7.70 -0.91
CA GLY A 54 3.39 7.46 -2.13
C GLY A 54 1.91 7.65 -1.91
N SER A 55 1.12 6.98 -2.72
CA SER A 55 -0.34 7.06 -2.63
C SER A 55 -0.95 5.69 -2.80
N ILE A 56 -2.07 5.47 -2.10
CA ILE A 56 -2.92 4.32 -2.37
C ILE A 56 -3.89 4.74 -3.46
N VAL A 57 -4.00 3.94 -4.51
CA VAL A 57 -4.80 4.30 -5.68
C VAL A 57 -5.67 3.14 -6.14
N ASN A 58 -6.71 3.47 -6.90
CA ASN A 58 -7.55 2.51 -7.60
C ASN A 58 -7.11 2.49 -9.07
N MET A 59 -6.61 1.35 -9.50
CA MET A 59 -6.12 1.18 -10.88
C MET A 59 -7.09 0.37 -11.75
N GLY A 60 -8.33 0.27 -11.33
CA GLY A 60 -9.35 -0.44 -12.11
C GLY A 60 -9.43 -1.92 -11.87
N LEU A 61 -8.67 -2.44 -10.92
CA LEU A 61 -8.74 -3.86 -10.56
C LEU A 61 -9.84 -4.10 -9.55
N LYS A 62 -10.29 -5.34 -9.48
CA LYS A 62 -11.31 -5.76 -8.53
C LYS A 62 -10.80 -6.92 -7.68
N ASN A 63 -11.24 -6.95 -6.43
CA ASN A 63 -11.03 -8.11 -5.58
C ASN A 63 -11.97 -9.23 -6.01
N GLU A 64 -11.77 -10.42 -5.45
CA GLU A 64 -12.57 -11.58 -5.83
C GLU A 64 -14.06 -11.38 -5.56
N ASP A 65 -14.40 -10.58 -4.55
CA ASP A 65 -15.79 -10.32 -4.19
C ASP A 65 -16.40 -9.17 -5.02
N GLY A 66 -15.66 -8.63 -5.99
CA GLY A 66 -16.13 -7.54 -6.84
C GLY A 66 -15.89 -6.15 -6.30
N SER A 67 -15.37 -6.03 -5.08
CA SER A 67 -15.07 -4.71 -4.52
C SER A 67 -13.83 -4.12 -5.17
N VAL A 68 -13.66 -2.80 -5.01
CA VAL A 68 -12.50 -2.10 -5.58
C VAL A 68 -11.22 -2.58 -4.91
N CYS A 69 -10.22 -2.89 -5.73
CA CYS A 69 -8.91 -3.29 -5.25
C CYS A 69 -8.02 -2.05 -5.21
N TYR A 70 -7.56 -1.69 -4.02
CA TYR A 70 -6.69 -0.54 -3.82
C TYR A 70 -5.24 -1.00 -3.75
N LEU A 71 -4.35 -0.28 -4.41
CA LEU A 71 -2.96 -0.66 -4.57
C LEU A 71 -2.03 0.44 -4.09
N ILE A 72 -0.83 0.03 -3.67
CA ILE A 72 0.26 0.98 -3.48
C ILE A 72 1.48 0.45 -4.23
N GLY A 73 2.10 1.32 -5.03
CA GLY A 73 3.25 0.94 -5.84
C GLY A 73 4.49 0.70 -4.99
N VAL A 74 5.33 -0.24 -5.42
CA VAL A 74 6.60 -0.52 -4.76
C VAL A 74 7.71 -0.24 -5.76
N LEU A 75 8.54 0.77 -5.49
CA LEU A 75 9.59 1.19 -6.40
C LEU A 75 10.60 0.08 -6.64
N LYS A 76 11.15 0.08 -7.85
CA LYS A 76 12.17 -0.90 -8.21
C LYS A 76 13.38 -0.83 -7.27
N SER A 77 13.80 0.39 -6.89
CA SER A 77 14.92 0.57 -5.98
C SER A 77 14.66 -0.07 -4.62
N ILE A 78 13.41 -0.02 -4.14
CA ILE A 78 13.04 -0.63 -2.87
C ILE A 78 13.11 -2.16 -3.00
N ARG A 79 12.56 -2.70 -4.08
CA ARG A 79 12.59 -4.14 -4.32
C ARG A 79 14.02 -4.66 -4.40
N GLN A 80 14.89 -3.92 -5.08
CA GLN A 80 16.31 -4.30 -5.19
C GLN A 80 17.01 -4.25 -3.84
N ARG A 81 16.73 -3.21 -3.07
CA ARG A 81 17.31 -3.07 -1.74
C ARG A 81 16.92 -4.21 -0.81
N LEU A 82 15.67 -4.67 -0.93
CA LEU A 82 15.15 -5.74 -0.08
C LEU A 82 15.44 -7.14 -0.63
N GLY A 83 15.83 -7.22 -1.89
CA GLY A 83 16.03 -8.51 -2.54
C GLY A 83 14.72 -9.25 -2.76
N LYS A 84 13.63 -8.53 -2.98
CA LYS A 84 12.29 -9.10 -3.13
C LYS A 84 11.83 -9.02 -4.57
N ALA A 85 11.03 -9.98 -4.98
CA ALA A 85 10.52 -10.09 -6.34
C ALA A 85 9.08 -10.61 -6.30
N ASP A 86 8.50 -10.75 -7.48
CA ASP A 86 7.12 -11.21 -7.62
C ASP A 86 6.88 -12.48 -6.80
N GLY A 87 5.81 -12.45 -6.01
CA GLY A 87 5.45 -13.58 -5.17
C GLY A 87 6.03 -13.54 -3.76
N ASP A 88 6.99 -12.67 -3.50
CA ASP A 88 7.56 -12.56 -2.16
C ASP A 88 6.65 -11.78 -1.24
N MET A 89 6.73 -12.09 0.05
CA MET A 89 5.93 -11.43 1.07
C MET A 89 6.67 -10.21 1.63
N LEU A 90 5.96 -9.10 1.75
CA LEU A 90 6.47 -7.89 2.39
C LEU A 90 5.64 -7.56 3.62
N HIS A 91 6.29 -7.07 4.65
CA HIS A 91 5.57 -6.47 5.77
C HIS A 91 5.39 -4.98 5.46
N VAL A 92 4.15 -4.52 5.47
CA VAL A 92 3.80 -3.17 5.05
C VAL A 92 3.17 -2.42 6.20
N THR A 93 3.65 -1.19 6.44
CA THR A 93 2.96 -0.28 7.36
C THR A 93 2.58 0.96 6.58
N ILE A 94 1.39 1.48 6.87
CA ILE A 94 0.81 2.60 6.13
C ILE A 94 0.29 3.63 7.12
N GLU A 95 0.62 4.88 6.87
CA GLU A 95 0.13 6.00 7.66
C GLU A 95 -0.27 7.11 6.71
N ALA A 96 -1.46 7.69 6.90
CA ALA A 96 -1.92 8.75 6.01
C ALA A 96 -1.09 10.02 6.21
N ARG A 97 -0.76 10.70 5.10
CA ARG A 97 -0.10 12.01 5.16
C ARG A 97 -1.15 13.09 5.10
N GLU A 98 -0.85 14.19 5.77
CA GLU A 98 -1.78 15.30 5.83
C GLU A 98 -1.36 16.51 5.01
N ASP A 99 -0.38 16.37 4.17
CA ASP A 99 0.11 17.50 3.37
C ASP A 99 -0.74 17.80 2.13
#